data_21f29de5473ff534ff40c1e8757251c5
#
_entry.id   21f29de5473ff534ff40c1e8757251c5
#
_cell.length_a   1.000
_cell.length_b   1.000
_cell.length_c   1.000
_cell.angle_alpha   90.00
_cell.angle_beta   90.00
_cell.angle_gamma   90.00
#
_symmetry.space_group_name_H-M   'P 1'
#
loop_
_entity.id
_entity.type
_entity.pdbx_description
1 polymer ?
#
loop_
_entity_poly.entity_id
_entity_poly.type
_entity_poly.pdbx_seq_one_letter_code
_entity_poly.pdbx_strand_id
1 'polypeptide(L)'
;MSDVVATIDPRRVSRYIIGGTGILLAVGVSVVSMTIGPSLGDTGLSLLSFLLREGFFIVLGLIAFGACYQISAPQLSRLTPLIFTVSVMALLAVSLIGSSVNGSQRWISIAGLTLQPSEIYKFAVCVALPWALMRYSASYHAGIIWLASLVGLGFIMLQPDLGTSIVVGLISVSIMWTWGLERRILGGALLVGLVGGLGSIAMMDYQRKRIIDIYFSSWCDPLGACYQVNQSRIGIGSGGLFGTGPAHARSLWGFLPNAHTDFIISVIGEMFGLVGVTLVVGLFAFLIYFCGQAAMQARDLPSRLIAIGGTVWIGAEALINIAQAVGIFPVTGIPLPLVSYGGTAMVVNLGILGLLANIAANQGLRRTGKLSLPRKSASAKSS
;
A
#
# COMPACT_ATOMS: atom_id res chain seq x y z
N MET A 1 -24.20 -4.29 -25.10
CA MET A 1 -22.91 -3.55 -25.05
C MET A 1 -21.84 -4.38 -24.33
N SER A 2 -21.60 -5.64 -24.74
CA SER A 2 -20.74 -6.61 -24.04
C SER A 2 -19.56 -7.16 -24.87
N ASP A 3 -19.28 -6.64 -26.08
CA ASP A 3 -18.41 -7.39 -27.00
C ASP A 3 -17.25 -6.61 -27.64
N VAL A 4 -16.72 -5.57 -26.99
CA VAL A 4 -15.55 -4.83 -27.54
C VAL A 4 -14.54 -4.43 -26.47
N VAL A 5 -14.31 -5.22 -25.44
CA VAL A 5 -13.04 -5.14 -24.71
C VAL A 5 -12.22 -6.36 -25.14
N ALA A 6 -11.32 -6.17 -26.09
CA ALA A 6 -10.34 -7.17 -26.42
C ALA A 6 -9.61 -7.56 -25.13
N THR A 7 -9.94 -8.74 -24.60
CA THR A 7 -9.39 -9.21 -23.32
C THR A 7 -7.90 -9.47 -23.53
N ILE A 8 -7.09 -8.65 -22.90
CA ILE A 8 -5.62 -8.81 -22.90
C ILE A 8 -5.31 -10.22 -22.38
N ASP A 9 -4.43 -10.96 -23.06
CA ASP A 9 -3.98 -12.29 -22.62
C ASP A 9 -3.56 -12.24 -21.12
N PRO A 10 -4.14 -13.08 -20.27
CA PRO A 10 -3.85 -13.13 -18.84
C PRO A 10 -2.36 -13.25 -18.50
N ARG A 11 -1.60 -14.02 -19.30
CA ARG A 11 -0.16 -14.14 -19.13
C ARG A 11 0.59 -12.83 -19.45
N ARG A 12 0.05 -12.01 -20.36
CA ARG A 12 0.59 -10.66 -20.61
C ARG A 12 0.29 -9.73 -19.46
N VAL A 13 -0.92 -9.78 -18.88
CA VAL A 13 -1.27 -8.99 -17.69
C VAL A 13 -0.29 -9.27 -16.55
N SER A 14 -0.03 -10.55 -16.24
CA SER A 14 0.95 -10.93 -15.22
C SER A 14 2.35 -10.38 -15.53
N ARG A 15 2.82 -10.49 -16.78
CA ARG A 15 4.12 -9.96 -17.18
C ARG A 15 4.21 -8.43 -17.06
N TYR A 16 3.13 -7.71 -17.35
CA TYR A 16 3.07 -6.25 -17.18
C TYR A 16 3.07 -5.84 -15.70
N ILE A 17 2.41 -6.59 -14.81
CA ILE A 17 2.51 -6.37 -13.37
C ILE A 17 3.96 -6.59 -12.90
N ILE A 18 4.60 -7.69 -13.28
CA ILE A 18 5.98 -7.99 -12.92
C ILE A 18 6.94 -6.92 -13.46
N GLY A 19 6.79 -6.55 -14.74
CA GLY A 19 7.63 -5.53 -15.38
C GLY A 19 7.45 -4.15 -14.75
N GLY A 20 6.20 -3.71 -14.55
CA GLY A 20 5.89 -2.44 -13.88
C GLY A 20 6.44 -2.36 -12.45
N THR A 21 6.30 -3.47 -11.69
CA THR A 21 6.89 -3.62 -10.35
C THR A 21 8.41 -3.48 -10.40
N GLY A 22 9.07 -4.18 -11.33
CA GLY A 22 10.53 -4.13 -11.48
C GLY A 22 11.04 -2.74 -11.88
N ILE A 23 10.35 -2.04 -12.79
CA ILE A 23 10.74 -0.69 -13.22
C ILE A 23 10.56 0.31 -12.06
N LEU A 24 9.42 0.30 -11.35
CA LEU A 24 9.20 1.19 -10.21
C LEU A 24 10.21 0.94 -9.10
N LEU A 25 10.54 -0.32 -8.81
CA LEU A 25 11.57 -0.68 -7.84
C LEU A 25 12.95 -0.16 -8.26
N ALA A 26 13.32 -0.30 -9.53
CA ALA A 26 14.59 0.21 -10.04
C ALA A 26 14.68 1.75 -9.96
N VAL A 27 13.60 2.46 -10.31
CA VAL A 27 13.49 3.91 -10.12
C VAL A 27 13.64 4.28 -8.65
N GLY A 28 12.95 3.58 -7.76
CA GLY A 28 13.01 3.82 -6.31
C GLY A 28 14.44 3.66 -5.78
N VAL A 29 15.08 2.53 -6.05
CA VAL A 29 16.46 2.25 -5.63
C VAL A 29 17.42 3.34 -6.14
N SER A 30 17.27 3.74 -7.40
CA SER A 30 18.14 4.78 -7.99
C SER A 30 17.96 6.13 -7.29
N VAL A 31 16.71 6.58 -7.09
CA VAL A 31 16.43 7.89 -6.47
C VAL A 31 16.80 7.88 -4.99
N VAL A 32 16.45 6.82 -4.24
CA VAL A 32 16.79 6.69 -2.81
C VAL A 32 18.31 6.69 -2.61
N SER A 33 19.07 5.96 -3.44
CA SER A 33 20.53 5.94 -3.37
C SER A 33 21.15 7.33 -3.59
N MET A 34 20.58 8.15 -4.48
CA MET A 34 21.02 9.52 -4.71
C MET A 34 20.67 10.45 -3.53
N THR A 35 19.55 10.20 -2.85
CA THR A 35 19.05 11.06 -1.77
C THR A 35 19.86 10.90 -0.48
N ILE A 36 20.45 9.76 -0.24
CA ILE A 36 21.08 9.43 1.04
C ILE A 36 22.52 9.91 1.13
N GLY A 37 23.26 9.90 0.01
CA GLY A 37 24.66 10.28 0.01
C GLY A 37 24.96 11.60 0.74
N PRO A 38 24.29 12.70 0.40
CA PRO A 38 24.51 14.01 1.04
C PRO A 38 23.99 14.13 2.46
N SER A 39 22.91 13.42 2.82
CA SER A 39 22.24 13.55 4.14
C SER A 39 22.92 12.75 5.26
N LEU A 40 23.88 11.89 4.96
CA LEU A 40 24.59 11.06 5.96
C LEU A 40 25.67 11.78 6.74
N GLY A 41 26.08 12.99 6.32
CA GLY A 41 27.16 13.75 6.99
C GLY A 41 26.92 13.99 8.47
N ASP A 42 25.66 14.07 8.90
CA ASP A 42 25.28 14.43 10.28
C ASP A 42 24.89 13.24 11.18
N THR A 43 24.66 12.04 10.61
CA THR A 43 24.06 10.93 11.36
C THR A 43 25.04 9.87 11.85
N GLY A 44 26.33 9.94 11.50
CA GLY A 44 27.34 8.94 11.86
C GLY A 44 27.12 7.54 11.28
N LEU A 45 26.05 7.33 10.51
CA LEU A 45 25.78 6.09 9.80
C LEU A 45 26.57 6.08 8.48
N SER A 46 27.27 5.00 8.19
CA SER A 46 27.95 4.86 6.89
C SER A 46 26.92 4.63 5.78
N LEU A 47 27.17 5.18 4.59
CA LEU A 47 26.38 4.92 3.38
C LEU A 47 26.19 3.41 3.16
N LEU A 48 27.23 2.62 3.42
CA LEU A 48 27.20 1.18 3.31
C LEU A 48 26.16 0.53 4.23
N SER A 49 26.08 0.97 5.50
CA SER A 49 25.11 0.39 6.45
C SER A 49 23.65 0.67 6.04
N PHE A 50 23.40 1.84 5.45
CA PHE A 50 22.09 2.18 4.92
C PHE A 50 21.75 1.32 3.68
N LEU A 51 22.66 1.24 2.70
CA LEU A 51 22.46 0.44 1.50
C LEU A 51 22.29 -1.06 1.81
N LEU A 52 23.01 -1.58 2.79
CA LEU A 52 22.85 -2.96 3.25
C LEU A 52 21.46 -3.20 3.86
N ARG A 53 20.95 -2.25 4.65
CA ARG A 53 19.62 -2.33 5.25
C ARG A 53 18.52 -2.25 4.18
N GLU A 54 18.63 -1.32 3.24
CA GLU A 54 17.69 -1.21 2.13
C GLU A 54 17.74 -2.46 1.25
N GLY A 55 18.93 -2.91 0.86
CA GLY A 55 19.14 -4.15 0.09
C GLY A 55 18.55 -5.37 0.78
N PHE A 56 18.67 -5.48 2.11
CA PHE A 56 18.06 -6.55 2.88
C PHE A 56 16.53 -6.58 2.73
N PHE A 57 15.85 -5.43 2.87
CA PHE A 57 14.40 -5.36 2.71
C PHE A 57 13.95 -5.60 1.27
N ILE A 58 14.73 -5.17 0.28
CA ILE A 58 14.45 -5.46 -1.14
C ILE A 58 14.56 -6.96 -1.39
N VAL A 59 15.63 -7.62 -0.94
CA VAL A 59 15.80 -9.07 -1.11
C VAL A 59 14.67 -9.82 -0.42
N LEU A 60 14.34 -9.45 0.82
CA LEU A 60 13.22 -10.05 1.55
C LEU A 60 11.88 -9.83 0.83
N GLY A 61 11.68 -8.65 0.25
CA GLY A 61 10.51 -8.31 -0.55
C GLY A 61 10.43 -9.12 -1.84
N LEU A 62 11.54 -9.33 -2.53
CA LEU A 62 11.59 -10.19 -3.73
C LEU A 62 11.31 -11.66 -3.39
N ILE A 63 11.78 -12.14 -2.24
CA ILE A 63 11.42 -13.47 -1.72
C ILE A 63 9.92 -13.53 -1.44
N ALA A 64 9.35 -12.53 -0.78
CA ALA A 64 7.91 -12.43 -0.51
C ALA A 64 7.09 -12.39 -1.82
N PHE A 65 7.54 -11.60 -2.82
CA PHE A 65 6.95 -11.58 -4.16
C PHE A 65 6.94 -12.96 -4.79
N GLY A 66 8.08 -13.66 -4.81
CA GLY A 66 8.22 -15.01 -5.39
C GLY A 66 7.37 -16.05 -4.66
N ALA A 67 7.32 -15.99 -3.33
CA ALA A 67 6.48 -16.86 -2.50
C ALA A 67 4.99 -16.62 -2.79
N CYS A 68 4.53 -15.37 -2.82
CA CYS A 68 3.15 -15.03 -3.14
C CYS A 68 2.78 -15.31 -4.60
N TYR A 69 3.73 -15.19 -5.53
CA TYR A 69 3.53 -15.56 -6.93
C TYR A 69 3.32 -17.07 -7.13
N GLN A 70 3.87 -17.90 -6.25
CA GLN A 70 3.78 -19.36 -6.34
C GLN A 70 2.71 -19.96 -5.44
N ILE A 71 2.16 -19.20 -4.48
CA ILE A 71 1.22 -19.71 -3.49
C ILE A 71 -0.06 -20.22 -4.16
N SER A 72 -0.58 -21.35 -3.66
CA SER A 72 -1.86 -21.90 -4.11
C SER A 72 -3.02 -21.46 -3.20
N ALA A 73 -4.24 -21.48 -3.73
CA ALA A 73 -5.44 -21.13 -2.97
C ALA A 73 -5.59 -21.91 -1.65
N PRO A 74 -5.37 -23.25 -1.63
CA PRO A 74 -5.43 -24.01 -0.38
C PRO A 74 -4.35 -23.64 0.62
N GLN A 75 -3.14 -23.32 0.15
CA GLN A 75 -2.05 -22.87 1.04
C GLN A 75 -2.38 -21.50 1.65
N LEU A 76 -2.80 -20.55 0.80
CA LEU A 76 -3.19 -19.23 1.27
C LEU A 76 -4.33 -19.33 2.28
N SER A 77 -5.37 -20.11 2.01
CA SER A 77 -6.51 -20.28 2.92
C SER A 77 -6.13 -20.87 4.28
N ARG A 78 -5.14 -21.75 4.34
CA ARG A 78 -4.61 -22.32 5.58
C ARG A 78 -3.79 -21.31 6.38
N LEU A 79 -3.01 -20.48 5.69
CA LEU A 79 -2.15 -19.47 6.31
C LEU A 79 -2.92 -18.22 6.74
N THR A 80 -4.02 -17.90 6.09
CA THR A 80 -4.80 -16.68 6.32
C THR A 80 -5.19 -16.45 7.80
N PRO A 81 -5.76 -17.42 8.54
CA PRO A 81 -6.09 -17.20 9.94
C PRO A 81 -4.86 -16.90 10.80
N LEU A 82 -3.74 -17.57 10.52
CA LEU A 82 -2.48 -17.33 11.23
C LEU A 82 -1.95 -15.91 10.94
N ILE A 83 -1.89 -15.52 9.65
CA ILE A 83 -1.43 -14.19 9.23
C ILE A 83 -2.29 -13.10 9.89
N PHE A 84 -3.61 -13.26 9.91
CA PHE A 84 -4.52 -12.31 10.52
C PHE A 84 -4.31 -12.21 12.03
N THR A 85 -4.27 -13.35 12.74
CA THR A 85 -4.08 -13.37 14.20
C THR A 85 -2.71 -12.78 14.57
N VAL A 86 -1.64 -13.17 13.89
CA VAL A 86 -0.29 -12.62 14.14
C VAL A 86 -0.24 -11.11 13.89
N SER A 87 -0.89 -10.62 12.82
CA SER A 87 -0.91 -9.18 12.53
C SER A 87 -1.66 -8.38 13.60
N VAL A 88 -2.80 -8.87 14.10
CA VAL A 88 -3.56 -8.24 15.19
C VAL A 88 -2.76 -8.28 16.50
N MET A 89 -2.15 -9.41 16.83
CA MET A 89 -1.29 -9.51 18.02
C MET A 89 -0.07 -8.59 17.94
N ALA A 90 0.53 -8.44 16.76
CA ALA A 90 1.62 -7.50 16.55
C ALA A 90 1.18 -6.04 16.69
N LEU A 91 -0.04 -5.67 16.24
CA LEU A 91 -0.62 -4.34 16.48
C LEU A 91 -0.86 -4.08 17.97
N LEU A 92 -1.34 -5.08 18.70
CA LEU A 92 -1.49 -4.98 20.14
C LEU A 92 -0.14 -4.83 20.84
N ALA A 93 0.86 -5.60 20.43
CA ALA A 93 2.22 -5.51 20.97
C ALA A 93 2.84 -4.12 20.77
N VAL A 94 2.66 -3.49 19.59
CA VAL A 94 3.12 -2.11 19.36
C VAL A 94 2.51 -1.12 20.36
N SER A 95 1.24 -1.28 20.67
CA SER A 95 0.54 -0.39 21.63
C SER A 95 1.12 -0.50 23.04
N LEU A 96 1.78 -1.64 23.38
CA LEU A 96 2.37 -1.90 24.69
C LEU A 96 3.87 -1.61 24.76
N ILE A 97 4.63 -1.99 23.74
CA ILE A 97 6.10 -1.97 23.73
C ILE A 97 6.71 -1.18 22.56
N GLY A 98 5.88 -0.53 21.73
CA GLY A 98 6.34 0.19 20.54
C GLY A 98 7.26 1.39 20.88
N SER A 99 8.19 1.66 19.99
CA SER A 99 9.03 2.87 20.05
C SER A 99 8.23 4.09 19.59
N SER A 100 8.27 5.16 20.37
CA SER A 100 7.66 6.43 19.97
C SER A 100 8.60 7.20 19.04
N VAL A 101 8.16 7.45 17.81
CA VAL A 101 8.87 8.29 16.84
C VAL A 101 7.92 9.42 16.44
N ASN A 102 8.37 10.66 16.58
CA ASN A 102 7.59 11.86 16.27
C ASN A 102 6.19 11.89 16.93
N GLY A 103 6.07 11.39 18.16
CA GLY A 103 4.82 11.42 18.93
C GLY A 103 3.82 10.31 18.61
N SER A 104 4.17 9.29 17.81
CA SER A 104 3.35 8.13 17.57
C SER A 104 4.12 6.82 17.74
N GLN A 105 3.48 5.84 18.39
CA GLN A 105 4.03 4.49 18.59
C GLN A 105 3.54 3.58 17.48
N ARG A 106 4.34 3.39 16.43
CA ARG A 106 3.96 2.60 15.24
C ARG A 106 4.96 1.50 14.90
N TRP A 107 6.13 1.52 15.54
CA TRP A 107 7.27 0.72 15.14
C TRP A 107 7.72 -0.21 16.26
N ILE A 108 8.12 -1.43 15.89
CA ILE A 108 8.85 -2.35 16.76
C ILE A 108 10.28 -2.43 16.23
N SER A 109 11.24 -2.12 17.08
CA SER A 109 12.66 -2.27 16.75
C SER A 109 13.17 -3.61 17.25
N ILE A 110 13.59 -4.49 16.34
CA ILE A 110 14.15 -5.81 16.64
C ILE A 110 15.51 -5.91 15.96
N ALA A 111 16.57 -6.09 16.75
CA ALA A 111 17.95 -6.24 16.23
C ALA A 111 18.38 -5.11 15.25
N GLY A 112 17.95 -3.89 15.49
CA GLY A 112 18.27 -2.73 14.64
C GLY A 112 17.42 -2.61 13.37
N LEU A 113 16.48 -3.52 13.12
CA LEU A 113 15.48 -3.42 12.06
C LEU A 113 14.17 -2.89 12.63
N THR A 114 13.53 -1.99 11.90
CA THR A 114 12.24 -1.42 12.28
C THR A 114 11.12 -2.11 11.51
N LEU A 115 10.17 -2.70 12.21
CA LEU A 115 9.00 -3.35 11.65
C LEU A 115 7.76 -2.51 11.97
N GLN A 116 6.89 -2.34 11.00
CA GLN A 116 5.60 -1.66 11.17
C GLN A 116 4.47 -2.70 11.01
N PRO A 117 3.84 -3.16 12.11
CA PRO A 117 2.81 -4.18 12.06
C PRO A 117 1.56 -3.80 11.26
N SER A 118 1.23 -2.51 11.18
CA SER A 118 0.11 -2.03 10.37
C SER A 118 0.28 -2.33 8.87
N GLU A 119 1.53 -2.43 8.37
CA GLU A 119 1.82 -2.86 7.00
C GLU A 119 1.39 -4.31 6.79
N ILE A 120 1.77 -5.20 7.72
CA ILE A 120 1.39 -6.63 7.68
C ILE A 120 -0.12 -6.77 7.79
N TYR A 121 -0.76 -5.91 8.60
CA TYR A 121 -2.21 -5.93 8.78
C TYR A 121 -2.98 -5.55 7.50
N LYS A 122 -2.48 -4.62 6.67
CA LYS A 122 -3.06 -4.33 5.34
C LYS A 122 -3.14 -5.59 4.48
N PHE A 123 -2.04 -6.35 4.41
CA PHE A 123 -2.01 -7.62 3.71
C PHE A 123 -2.98 -8.63 4.33
N ALA A 124 -2.98 -8.72 5.66
CA ALA A 124 -3.86 -9.63 6.39
C ALA A 124 -5.33 -9.36 6.08
N VAL A 125 -5.79 -8.11 6.12
CA VAL A 125 -7.18 -7.74 5.78
C VAL A 125 -7.49 -8.05 4.32
N CYS A 126 -6.57 -7.73 3.39
CA CYS A 126 -6.75 -7.97 1.97
C CYS A 126 -6.99 -9.46 1.64
N VAL A 127 -6.41 -10.39 2.42
CA VAL A 127 -6.55 -11.85 2.20
C VAL A 127 -7.62 -12.45 3.12
N ALA A 128 -7.70 -11.99 4.39
CA ALA A 128 -8.57 -12.61 5.38
C ALA A 128 -10.04 -12.29 5.16
N LEU A 129 -10.36 -11.06 4.76
CA LEU A 129 -11.75 -10.68 4.53
C LEU A 129 -12.40 -11.50 3.40
N PRO A 130 -11.80 -11.64 2.20
CA PRO A 130 -12.31 -12.54 1.16
C PRO A 130 -12.43 -14.00 1.61
N TRP A 131 -11.42 -14.50 2.33
CA TRP A 131 -11.43 -15.87 2.84
C TRP A 131 -12.58 -16.10 3.84
N ALA A 132 -12.78 -15.19 4.80
CA ALA A 132 -13.83 -15.29 5.80
C ALA A 132 -15.23 -15.19 5.16
N LEU A 133 -15.41 -14.29 4.20
CA LEU A 133 -16.65 -14.17 3.43
C LEU A 133 -17.00 -15.48 2.72
N MET A 134 -16.03 -16.17 2.11
CA MET A 134 -16.25 -17.43 1.43
C MET A 134 -16.58 -18.58 2.37
N ARG A 135 -16.00 -18.58 3.58
CA ARG A 135 -16.16 -19.67 4.54
C ARG A 135 -17.47 -19.59 5.34
N TYR A 136 -17.92 -18.38 5.65
CA TYR A 136 -19.01 -18.17 6.60
C TYR A 136 -20.23 -17.50 5.97
N SER A 137 -20.27 -17.40 4.64
CA SER A 137 -21.30 -16.62 3.98
C SER A 137 -22.67 -17.29 3.88
N ALA A 138 -23.45 -17.10 4.92
CA ALA A 138 -24.83 -16.69 4.67
C ALA A 138 -24.82 -15.15 4.65
N SER A 139 -25.52 -14.51 3.72
CA SER A 139 -25.50 -13.05 3.48
C SER A 139 -25.71 -12.19 4.74
N TYR A 140 -26.39 -12.74 5.73
CA TYR A 140 -26.67 -12.12 7.05
C TYR A 140 -25.41 -11.84 7.87
N HIS A 141 -24.32 -12.61 7.74
CA HIS A 141 -23.11 -12.48 8.54
C HIS A 141 -22.01 -11.63 7.90
N ALA A 142 -22.17 -11.20 6.65
CA ALA A 142 -21.13 -10.47 5.93
C ALA A 142 -20.73 -9.17 6.64
N GLY A 143 -21.67 -8.44 7.20
CA GLY A 143 -21.41 -7.23 7.98
C GLY A 143 -20.62 -7.51 9.28
N ILE A 144 -20.95 -8.60 9.98
CA ILE A 144 -20.24 -9.02 11.20
C ILE A 144 -18.82 -9.46 10.85
N ILE A 145 -18.63 -10.21 9.77
CA ILE A 145 -17.33 -10.65 9.29
C ILE A 145 -16.47 -9.42 8.91
N TRP A 146 -17.08 -8.43 8.24
CA TRP A 146 -16.41 -7.19 7.93
C TRP A 146 -15.96 -6.45 9.19
N LEU A 147 -16.88 -6.24 10.14
CA LEU A 147 -16.56 -5.58 11.40
C LEU A 147 -15.46 -6.33 12.18
N ALA A 148 -15.51 -7.66 12.24
CA ALA A 148 -14.47 -8.46 12.87
C ALA A 148 -13.12 -8.33 12.16
N SER A 149 -13.11 -8.18 10.82
CA SER A 149 -11.88 -7.95 10.06
C SER A 149 -11.28 -6.57 10.27
N LEU A 150 -12.02 -5.63 10.86
CA LEU A 150 -11.57 -4.26 11.15
C LEU A 150 -11.10 -4.06 12.60
N VAL A 151 -11.02 -5.12 13.40
CA VAL A 151 -10.57 -5.02 14.81
C VAL A 151 -9.20 -4.35 14.94
N GLY A 152 -8.27 -4.66 14.05
CA GLY A 152 -6.93 -4.04 14.02
C GLY A 152 -6.96 -2.57 13.57
N LEU A 153 -7.99 -2.13 12.84
CA LEU A 153 -8.17 -0.72 12.50
C LEU A 153 -8.32 0.14 13.76
N GLY A 154 -9.02 -0.37 14.78
CA GLY A 154 -9.11 0.30 16.07
C GLY A 154 -7.76 0.52 16.73
N PHE A 155 -6.87 -0.49 16.72
CA PHE A 155 -5.49 -0.35 17.22
C PHE A 155 -4.67 0.64 16.40
N ILE A 156 -4.82 0.66 15.07
CA ILE A 156 -4.11 1.62 14.20
C ILE A 156 -4.58 3.05 14.48
N MET A 157 -5.86 3.26 14.72
CA MET A 157 -6.40 4.58 15.10
C MET A 157 -5.89 5.04 16.47
N LEU A 158 -5.72 4.13 17.42
CA LEU A 158 -5.10 4.42 18.74
C LEU A 158 -3.61 4.79 18.62
N GLN A 159 -2.93 4.38 17.54
CA GLN A 159 -1.54 4.72 17.23
C GLN A 159 -1.38 6.05 16.46
N PRO A 160 -2.31 6.96 16.46
CA PRO A 160 -2.63 8.09 15.59
C PRO A 160 -2.16 7.94 14.12
N ASP A 161 -2.42 6.79 13.49
CA ASP A 161 -2.05 6.51 12.10
C ASP A 161 -3.24 6.64 11.16
N LEU A 162 -3.63 7.89 10.86
CA LEU A 162 -4.74 8.18 9.93
C LEU A 162 -4.51 7.64 8.53
N GLY A 163 -3.28 7.75 8.04
CA GLY A 163 -2.96 7.35 6.69
C GLY A 163 -3.21 5.85 6.46
N THR A 164 -2.61 5.00 7.28
CA THR A 164 -2.83 3.56 7.21
C THR A 164 -4.27 3.17 7.50
N SER A 165 -4.95 3.89 8.43
CA SER A 165 -6.38 3.68 8.69
C SER A 165 -7.25 3.90 7.46
N ILE A 166 -7.00 4.96 6.69
CA ILE A 166 -7.70 5.25 5.44
C ILE A 166 -7.45 4.14 4.41
N VAL A 167 -6.21 3.69 4.25
CA VAL A 167 -5.87 2.62 3.30
C VAL A 167 -6.57 1.31 3.67
N VAL A 168 -6.53 0.89 4.94
CA VAL A 168 -7.25 -0.30 5.42
C VAL A 168 -8.77 -0.17 5.21
N GLY A 169 -9.33 1.01 5.48
CA GLY A 169 -10.73 1.33 5.21
C GLY A 169 -11.08 1.15 3.73
N LEU A 170 -10.28 1.73 2.83
CA LEU A 170 -10.49 1.65 1.38
C LEU A 170 -10.36 0.21 0.86
N ILE A 171 -9.37 -0.56 1.34
CA ILE A 171 -9.24 -1.99 1.02
C ILE A 171 -10.52 -2.72 1.40
N SER A 172 -10.97 -2.58 2.64
CA SER A 172 -12.13 -3.32 3.14
C SER A 172 -13.43 -2.93 2.45
N VAL A 173 -13.66 -1.63 2.23
CA VAL A 173 -14.84 -1.11 1.51
C VAL A 173 -14.86 -1.60 0.07
N SER A 174 -13.73 -1.59 -0.64
CA SER A 174 -13.64 -2.06 -2.02
C SER A 174 -13.96 -3.55 -2.16
N ILE A 175 -13.49 -4.36 -1.21
CA ILE A 175 -13.80 -5.79 -1.13
C ILE A 175 -15.31 -5.99 -0.88
N MET A 176 -15.89 -5.31 0.11
CA MET A 176 -17.30 -5.43 0.45
C MET A 176 -18.24 -4.92 -0.64
N TRP A 177 -17.85 -3.83 -1.33
CA TRP A 177 -18.56 -3.35 -2.52
C TRP A 177 -18.59 -4.41 -3.63
N THR A 178 -17.44 -5.01 -3.92
CA THR A 178 -17.31 -6.05 -4.95
C THR A 178 -18.02 -7.34 -4.55
N TRP A 179 -18.08 -7.65 -3.26
CA TRP A 179 -18.88 -8.74 -2.69
C TRP A 179 -20.39 -8.56 -2.94
N GLY A 180 -20.86 -7.31 -3.06
CA GLY A 180 -22.28 -6.98 -3.25
C GLY A 180 -23.01 -6.61 -1.97
N LEU A 181 -22.29 -6.12 -0.93
CA LEU A 181 -22.95 -5.61 0.29
C LEU A 181 -23.87 -4.44 -0.05
N GLU A 182 -25.00 -4.34 0.65
CA GLU A 182 -25.98 -3.29 0.44
C GLU A 182 -25.36 -1.88 0.55
N ARG A 183 -25.67 -1.01 -0.42
CA ARG A 183 -25.14 0.36 -0.48
C ARG A 183 -25.43 1.18 0.77
N ARG A 184 -26.54 0.89 1.47
CA ARG A 184 -26.91 1.57 2.74
C ARG A 184 -25.92 1.23 3.84
N ILE A 185 -25.50 -0.04 3.96
CA ILE A 185 -24.52 -0.49 4.96
C ILE A 185 -23.14 0.10 4.64
N LEU A 186 -22.74 0.08 3.39
CA LEU A 186 -21.48 0.71 2.94
C LEU A 186 -21.47 2.23 3.19
N GLY A 187 -22.57 2.91 2.87
CA GLY A 187 -22.73 4.35 3.13
C GLY A 187 -22.69 4.67 4.63
N GLY A 188 -23.36 3.85 5.45
CA GLY A 188 -23.30 3.97 6.91
C GLY A 188 -21.89 3.78 7.47
N ALA A 189 -21.17 2.77 6.97
CA ALA A 189 -19.79 2.53 7.39
C ALA A 189 -18.83 3.65 6.96
N LEU A 190 -18.99 4.18 5.76
CA LEU A 190 -18.23 5.35 5.32
C LEU A 190 -18.52 6.58 6.18
N LEU A 191 -19.78 6.80 6.56
CA LEU A 191 -20.17 7.88 7.47
C LEU A 191 -19.54 7.69 8.86
N VAL A 192 -19.60 6.48 9.42
CA VAL A 192 -18.96 6.15 10.71
C VAL A 192 -17.43 6.36 10.61
N GLY A 193 -16.80 5.92 9.54
CA GLY A 193 -15.37 6.14 9.28
C GLY A 193 -15.02 7.63 9.18
N LEU A 194 -15.85 8.42 8.49
CA LEU A 194 -15.68 9.87 8.39
C LEU A 194 -15.84 10.56 9.75
N VAL A 195 -16.90 10.25 10.49
CA VAL A 195 -17.16 10.82 11.83
C VAL A 195 -16.05 10.40 12.80
N GLY A 196 -15.63 9.13 12.78
CA GLY A 196 -14.53 8.64 13.60
C GLY A 196 -13.18 9.29 13.25
N GLY A 197 -12.91 9.49 11.97
CA GLY A 197 -11.72 10.21 11.48
C GLY A 197 -11.72 11.67 11.92
N LEU A 198 -12.83 12.39 11.73
CA LEU A 198 -12.99 13.79 12.19
C LEU A 198 -12.91 13.90 13.71
N GLY A 199 -13.52 12.97 14.44
CA GLY A 199 -13.41 12.89 15.89
C GLY A 199 -11.97 12.67 16.37
N SER A 200 -11.23 11.76 15.72
CA SER A 200 -9.80 11.53 15.99
C SER A 200 -8.98 12.80 15.77
N ILE A 201 -9.24 13.52 14.68
CA ILE A 201 -8.57 14.79 14.38
C ILE A 201 -8.88 15.84 15.46
N ALA A 202 -10.14 15.94 15.89
CA ALA A 202 -10.56 16.90 16.92
C ALA A 202 -9.94 16.61 18.29
N MET A 203 -9.81 15.32 18.64
CA MET A 203 -9.35 14.88 19.96
C MET A 203 -7.82 14.78 20.09
N MET A 204 -7.10 14.59 18.97
CA MET A 204 -5.64 14.39 18.98
C MET A 204 -4.93 15.64 18.46
N ASP A 205 -4.23 16.36 19.35
CA ASP A 205 -3.47 17.59 19.03
C ASP A 205 -2.49 17.40 17.88
N TYR A 206 -1.86 16.24 17.80
CA TYR A 206 -0.90 15.91 16.76
C TYR A 206 -1.55 15.90 15.35
N GLN A 207 -2.74 15.33 15.22
CA GLN A 207 -3.46 15.26 13.94
C GLN A 207 -4.10 16.61 13.61
N ARG A 208 -4.65 17.29 14.62
CA ARG A 208 -5.24 18.62 14.46
C ARG A 208 -4.21 19.65 13.95
N LYS A 209 -3.01 19.67 14.53
CA LYS A 209 -1.92 20.53 14.06
C LYS A 209 -1.61 20.28 12.59
N ARG A 210 -1.45 19.03 12.17
CA ARG A 210 -1.14 18.69 10.76
C ARG A 210 -2.18 19.19 9.76
N ILE A 211 -3.47 19.21 10.11
CA ILE A 211 -4.54 19.71 9.24
C ILE A 211 -4.55 21.23 9.21
N ILE A 212 -4.42 21.87 10.39
CA ILE A 212 -4.32 23.33 10.48
C ILE A 212 -3.17 23.83 9.62
N ASP A 213 -2.03 23.16 9.70
CA ASP A 213 -0.82 23.51 8.98
C ASP A 213 -0.99 23.51 7.45
N ILE A 214 -1.85 22.68 6.91
CA ILE A 214 -2.08 22.61 5.45
C ILE A 214 -3.12 23.61 4.97
N TYR A 215 -4.22 23.74 5.69
CA TYR A 215 -5.39 24.49 5.20
C TYR A 215 -5.45 25.93 5.74
N PHE A 216 -4.74 26.22 6.84
CA PHE A 216 -4.73 27.54 7.49
C PHE A 216 -3.30 28.08 7.60
N SER A 217 -2.62 28.21 6.46
CA SER A 217 -1.20 28.59 6.38
C SER A 217 -0.84 29.92 7.08
N SER A 218 -1.82 30.82 7.31
CA SER A 218 -1.62 32.06 8.06
C SER A 218 -1.30 31.82 9.55
N TRP A 219 -1.59 30.64 10.08
CA TRP A 219 -1.38 30.23 11.46
C TRP A 219 -0.24 29.20 11.63
N CYS A 220 0.37 28.82 10.50
CA CYS A 220 1.38 27.78 10.49
C CYS A 220 2.77 28.36 10.71
N ASP A 221 3.51 27.78 11.65
CA ASP A 221 4.92 28.09 11.83
C ASP A 221 5.72 27.61 10.58
N PRO A 222 6.30 28.53 9.81
CA PRO A 222 7.08 28.16 8.62
C PRO A 222 8.32 27.33 8.92
N LEU A 223 8.82 27.34 10.16
CA LEU A 223 9.97 26.55 10.64
C LEU A 223 9.53 25.28 11.39
N GLY A 224 8.22 25.13 11.67
CA GLY A 224 7.62 23.99 12.37
C GLY A 224 6.96 22.98 11.43
N ALA A 225 5.69 22.69 11.70
CA ALA A 225 4.96 21.63 11.04
C ALA A 225 4.73 21.86 9.53
N CYS A 226 4.64 23.13 9.08
CA CYS A 226 4.52 23.47 7.65
C CYS A 226 5.83 23.32 6.88
N TYR A 227 6.96 23.29 7.58
CA TYR A 227 8.27 23.29 6.92
C TYR A 227 8.37 22.17 5.88
N GLN A 228 7.97 20.96 6.22
CA GLN A 228 8.07 19.81 5.34
C GLN A 228 7.26 20.00 4.04
N VAL A 229 6.01 20.44 4.16
CA VAL A 229 5.12 20.64 3.00
C VAL A 229 5.59 21.81 2.14
N ASN A 230 6.05 22.90 2.78
CA ASN A 230 6.58 24.06 2.07
C ASN A 230 7.86 23.71 1.31
N GLN A 231 8.80 23.00 1.94
CA GLN A 231 10.03 22.56 1.26
C GLN A 231 9.71 21.56 0.12
N SER A 232 8.74 20.69 0.32
CA SER A 232 8.25 19.79 -0.72
C SER A 232 7.72 20.54 -1.95
N ARG A 233 6.86 21.56 -1.74
CA ARG A 233 6.32 22.41 -2.82
C ARG A 233 7.40 23.23 -3.51
N ILE A 234 8.36 23.78 -2.72
CA ILE A 234 9.51 24.51 -3.28
C ILE A 234 10.35 23.58 -4.15
N GLY A 235 10.63 22.35 -3.69
CA GLY A 235 11.36 21.36 -4.47
C GLY A 235 10.68 21.06 -5.78
N ILE A 236 9.39 20.68 -5.76
CA ILE A 236 8.63 20.41 -7.00
C ILE A 236 8.62 21.63 -7.91
N GLY A 237 8.37 22.85 -7.38
CA GLY A 237 8.30 24.09 -8.15
C GLY A 237 9.64 24.50 -8.77
N SER A 238 10.76 24.29 -8.05
CA SER A 238 12.11 24.62 -8.54
C SER A 238 12.58 23.72 -9.67
N GLY A 239 12.03 22.49 -9.78
CA GLY A 239 12.40 21.56 -10.83
C GLY A 239 11.94 21.95 -12.24
N GLY A 240 10.91 22.79 -12.39
CA GLY A 240 10.41 23.18 -13.71
C GLY A 240 10.01 21.99 -14.58
N LEU A 241 10.30 22.06 -15.88
CA LEU A 241 9.96 20.98 -16.83
C LEU A 241 10.95 19.81 -16.78
N PHE A 242 12.24 20.07 -16.71
CA PHE A 242 13.30 19.05 -16.86
C PHE A 242 14.12 18.79 -15.60
N GLY A 243 13.85 19.53 -14.53
CA GLY A 243 14.56 19.41 -13.25
C GLY A 243 15.83 20.23 -13.17
N THR A 244 16.35 20.37 -11.94
CA THR A 244 17.64 21.02 -11.66
C THR A 244 18.83 20.08 -11.81
N GLY A 245 18.56 18.79 -11.97
CA GLY A 245 19.56 17.73 -11.95
C GLY A 245 19.96 17.28 -10.54
N PRO A 246 20.51 16.05 -10.41
CA PRO A 246 20.85 15.49 -9.10
C PRO A 246 21.84 16.32 -8.28
N ALA A 247 22.81 16.96 -8.93
CA ALA A 247 23.85 17.74 -8.25
C ALA A 247 23.33 19.05 -7.63
N HIS A 248 22.19 19.58 -8.09
CA HIS A 248 21.68 20.89 -7.68
C HIS A 248 20.37 20.82 -6.87
N ALA A 249 19.83 19.62 -6.66
CA ALA A 249 18.59 19.42 -5.91
C ALA A 249 18.83 19.69 -4.42
N ARG A 250 18.19 20.71 -3.86
CA ARG A 250 18.30 21.11 -2.45
C ARG A 250 17.75 20.06 -1.49
N SER A 251 16.71 19.34 -1.90
CA SER A 251 16.11 18.28 -1.11
C SER A 251 17.11 17.17 -0.72
N LEU A 252 18.21 17.01 -1.47
CA LEU A 252 19.28 16.07 -1.14
C LEU A 252 20.17 16.52 0.01
N TRP A 253 20.25 17.84 0.27
CA TRP A 253 21.15 18.45 1.25
C TRP A 253 20.50 18.69 2.62
N GLY A 254 19.45 17.93 2.97
CA GLY A 254 18.81 18.01 4.28
C GLY A 254 17.75 19.12 4.41
N PHE A 255 17.51 19.92 3.39
CA PHE A 255 16.46 20.95 3.42
C PHE A 255 15.05 20.37 3.47
N LEU A 256 14.84 19.15 2.98
CA LEU A 256 13.56 18.45 3.03
C LEU A 256 13.65 17.26 4.01
N PRO A 257 13.05 17.36 5.21
CA PRO A 257 12.99 16.23 6.13
C PRO A 257 12.21 15.07 5.53
N ASN A 258 12.64 13.82 5.79
CA ASN A 258 12.03 12.60 5.26
C ASN A 258 11.94 12.56 3.71
N ALA A 259 12.89 13.18 3.02
CA ALA A 259 12.93 13.24 1.56
C ALA A 259 12.92 11.85 0.90
N HIS A 260 13.63 10.88 1.48
CA HIS A 260 13.76 9.51 0.98
C HIS A 260 12.58 8.59 1.34
N THR A 261 11.68 9.01 2.22
CA THR A 261 10.50 8.24 2.65
C THR A 261 9.21 8.86 2.12
N ASP A 262 8.73 9.90 2.77
CA ASP A 262 7.38 10.44 2.56
C ASP A 262 7.29 11.42 1.39
N PHE A 263 8.41 12.04 1.02
CA PHE A 263 8.48 13.11 0.02
C PHE A 263 9.35 12.78 -1.19
N ILE A 264 9.53 11.49 -1.49
CA ILE A 264 10.37 11.05 -2.62
C ILE A 264 9.90 11.63 -3.96
N ILE A 265 8.59 11.83 -4.15
CA ILE A 265 8.04 12.44 -5.37
C ILE A 265 8.47 13.90 -5.52
N SER A 266 8.71 14.62 -4.42
CA SER A 266 9.23 15.99 -4.45
C SER A 266 10.70 16.02 -4.87
N VAL A 267 11.47 15.06 -4.40
CA VAL A 267 12.87 14.86 -4.85
C VAL A 267 12.91 14.57 -6.35
N ILE A 268 12.06 13.67 -6.83
CA ILE A 268 11.94 13.37 -8.26
C ILE A 268 11.54 14.62 -9.04
N GLY A 269 10.58 15.41 -8.51
CA GLY A 269 10.15 16.67 -9.11
C GLY A 269 11.27 17.71 -9.19
N GLU A 270 12.10 17.84 -8.16
CA GLU A 270 13.23 18.76 -8.17
C GLU A 270 14.34 18.28 -9.11
N MET A 271 14.68 16.99 -9.07
CA MET A 271 15.79 16.43 -9.86
C MET A 271 15.48 16.30 -11.35
N PHE A 272 14.27 15.85 -11.69
CA PHE A 272 13.88 15.47 -13.05
C PHE A 272 12.71 16.28 -13.61
N GLY A 273 12.21 17.24 -12.84
CA GLY A 273 11.13 18.15 -13.23
C GLY A 273 9.78 17.46 -13.40
N LEU A 274 8.88 18.15 -14.11
CA LEU A 274 7.56 17.65 -14.45
C LEU A 274 7.62 16.34 -15.26
N VAL A 275 8.64 16.19 -16.12
CA VAL A 275 8.84 14.97 -16.92
C VAL A 275 9.06 13.77 -16.00
N GLY A 276 9.94 13.88 -14.99
CA GLY A 276 10.19 12.79 -14.04
C GLY A 276 8.93 12.42 -13.23
N VAL A 277 8.21 13.41 -12.71
CA VAL A 277 6.96 13.18 -11.97
C VAL A 277 5.92 12.50 -12.87
N THR A 278 5.72 13.00 -14.10
CA THR A 278 4.75 12.43 -15.04
C THR A 278 5.07 10.99 -15.40
N LEU A 279 6.36 10.67 -15.57
CA LEU A 279 6.80 9.31 -15.85
C LEU A 279 6.47 8.37 -14.67
N VAL A 280 6.78 8.77 -13.44
CA VAL A 280 6.48 7.94 -12.24
C VAL A 280 4.97 7.78 -12.05
N VAL A 281 4.19 8.85 -12.18
CA VAL A 281 2.72 8.79 -12.11
C VAL A 281 2.16 7.89 -13.23
N GLY A 282 2.69 7.98 -14.43
CA GLY A 282 2.33 7.13 -15.57
C GLY A 282 2.65 5.65 -15.31
N LEU A 283 3.79 5.34 -14.69
CA LEU A 283 4.14 3.98 -14.28
C LEU A 283 3.18 3.42 -13.20
N PHE A 284 2.78 4.24 -12.23
CA PHE A 284 1.74 3.85 -11.26
C PHE A 284 0.40 3.62 -11.93
N ALA A 285 -0.04 4.52 -12.81
CA ALA A 285 -1.28 4.37 -13.57
C ALA A 285 -1.26 3.07 -14.40
N PHE A 286 -0.13 2.78 -15.05
CA PHE A 286 0.10 1.52 -15.78
C PHE A 286 -0.02 0.30 -14.84
N LEU A 287 0.68 0.30 -13.72
CA LEU A 287 0.66 -0.80 -12.75
C LEU A 287 -0.75 -1.04 -12.21
N ILE A 288 -1.44 0.02 -11.75
CA ILE A 288 -2.81 -0.03 -11.21
C ILE A 288 -3.79 -0.54 -12.27
N TYR A 289 -3.66 -0.09 -13.52
CA TYR A 289 -4.49 -0.57 -14.62
C TYR A 289 -4.36 -2.08 -14.81
N PHE A 290 -3.14 -2.63 -14.84
CA PHE A 290 -2.94 -4.06 -15.02
C PHE A 290 -3.32 -4.88 -13.78
N CYS A 291 -3.16 -4.34 -12.58
CA CYS A 291 -3.71 -4.93 -11.35
C CYS A 291 -5.24 -4.99 -11.40
N GLY A 292 -5.90 -3.93 -11.89
CA GLY A 292 -7.35 -3.93 -12.15
C GLY A 292 -7.76 -4.96 -13.21
N GLN A 293 -6.99 -5.13 -14.28
CA GLN A 293 -7.23 -6.17 -15.28
C GLN A 293 -7.13 -7.58 -14.66
N ALA A 294 -6.18 -7.82 -13.74
CA ALA A 294 -6.10 -9.08 -13.02
C ALA A 294 -7.37 -9.38 -12.21
N ALA A 295 -7.96 -8.35 -11.57
CA ALA A 295 -9.21 -8.46 -10.84
C ALA A 295 -10.40 -8.77 -11.77
N MET A 296 -10.47 -8.07 -12.92
CA MET A 296 -11.56 -8.27 -13.90
C MET A 296 -11.53 -9.65 -14.56
N GLN A 297 -10.34 -10.21 -14.79
CA GLN A 297 -10.13 -11.49 -15.42
C GLN A 297 -10.18 -12.67 -14.44
N ALA A 298 -10.21 -12.42 -13.13
CA ALA A 298 -10.28 -13.47 -12.13
C ALA A 298 -11.60 -14.26 -12.23
N ARG A 299 -11.50 -15.58 -12.38
CA ARG A 299 -12.63 -16.49 -12.59
C ARG A 299 -13.36 -16.84 -11.30
N ASP A 300 -12.66 -16.85 -10.19
CA ASP A 300 -13.20 -17.14 -8.87
C ASP A 300 -13.33 -15.87 -8.03
N LEU A 301 -14.40 -15.81 -7.24
CA LEU A 301 -14.73 -14.64 -6.45
C LEU A 301 -13.66 -14.27 -5.43
N PRO A 302 -13.05 -15.22 -4.66
CA PRO A 302 -11.99 -14.87 -3.71
C PRO A 302 -10.79 -14.17 -4.37
N SER A 303 -10.30 -14.69 -5.50
CA SER A 303 -9.20 -14.09 -6.25
C SER A 303 -9.56 -12.69 -6.75
N ARG A 304 -10.80 -12.50 -7.22
CA ARG A 304 -11.29 -11.19 -7.64
C ARG A 304 -11.29 -10.19 -6.48
N LEU A 305 -11.80 -10.60 -5.32
CA LEU A 305 -11.85 -9.75 -4.12
C LEU A 305 -10.44 -9.36 -3.63
N ILE A 306 -9.52 -10.32 -3.58
CA ILE A 306 -8.11 -10.07 -3.24
C ILE A 306 -7.48 -9.09 -4.25
N ALA A 307 -7.72 -9.32 -5.54
CA ALA A 307 -7.13 -8.48 -6.59
C ALA A 307 -7.68 -7.04 -6.57
N ILE A 308 -8.97 -6.84 -6.31
CA ILE A 308 -9.56 -5.51 -6.09
C ILE A 308 -8.94 -4.84 -4.85
N GLY A 309 -8.89 -5.55 -3.72
CA GLY A 309 -8.31 -5.02 -2.48
C GLY A 309 -6.85 -4.60 -2.67
N GLY A 310 -6.03 -5.45 -3.30
CA GLY A 310 -4.63 -5.15 -3.58
C GLY A 310 -4.43 -3.99 -4.57
N THR A 311 -5.28 -3.90 -5.60
CA THR A 311 -5.25 -2.78 -6.57
C THR A 311 -5.58 -1.45 -5.88
N VAL A 312 -6.65 -1.43 -5.07
CA VAL A 312 -7.05 -0.24 -4.31
C VAL A 312 -5.98 0.14 -3.28
N TRP A 313 -5.35 -0.82 -2.64
CA TRP A 313 -4.25 -0.58 -1.70
C TRP A 313 -3.10 0.18 -2.38
N ILE A 314 -2.50 -0.39 -3.42
CA ILE A 314 -1.36 0.24 -4.12
C ILE A 314 -1.75 1.61 -4.70
N GLY A 315 -2.97 1.72 -5.26
CA GLY A 315 -3.48 2.97 -5.79
C GLY A 315 -3.71 4.05 -4.72
N ALA A 316 -4.27 3.68 -3.59
CA ALA A 316 -4.53 4.61 -2.48
C ALA A 316 -3.23 5.12 -1.85
N GLU A 317 -2.25 4.26 -1.61
CA GLU A 317 -0.94 4.69 -1.10
C GLU A 317 -0.23 5.65 -2.06
N ALA A 318 -0.21 5.32 -3.35
CA ALA A 318 0.40 6.19 -4.36
C ALA A 318 -0.30 7.56 -4.41
N LEU A 319 -1.63 7.57 -4.45
CA LEU A 319 -2.41 8.82 -4.49
C LEU A 319 -2.22 9.66 -3.23
N ILE A 320 -2.27 9.05 -2.04
CA ILE A 320 -2.08 9.75 -0.77
C ILE A 320 -0.67 10.35 -0.69
N ASN A 321 0.37 9.58 -1.07
CA ASN A 321 1.75 10.07 -1.06
C ASN A 321 1.93 11.25 -2.04
N ILE A 322 1.44 11.15 -3.26
CA ILE A 322 1.51 12.24 -4.24
C ILE A 322 0.73 13.46 -3.74
N ALA A 323 -0.47 13.26 -3.21
CA ALA A 323 -1.32 14.35 -2.72
C ALA A 323 -0.70 15.08 -1.51
N GLN A 324 -0.03 14.37 -0.60
CA GLN A 324 0.69 15.02 0.51
C GLN A 324 1.92 15.78 0.03
N ALA A 325 2.64 15.28 -0.98
CA ALA A 325 3.82 15.96 -1.52
C ALA A 325 3.47 17.29 -2.17
N VAL A 326 2.35 17.38 -2.90
CA VAL A 326 1.85 18.65 -3.46
C VAL A 326 1.07 19.50 -2.43
N GLY A 327 0.84 18.96 -1.22
CA GLY A 327 0.16 19.66 -0.11
C GLY A 327 -1.36 19.75 -0.27
N ILE A 328 -2.00 18.85 -1.05
CA ILE A 328 -3.45 18.71 -1.12
C ILE A 328 -3.97 17.86 0.05
N PHE A 329 -3.15 16.93 0.54
CA PHE A 329 -3.49 16.03 1.64
C PHE A 329 -2.53 16.22 2.82
N PRO A 330 -2.99 16.04 4.07
CA PRO A 330 -2.11 16.14 5.24
C PRO A 330 -1.00 15.11 5.20
N VAL A 331 0.16 15.47 5.77
CA VAL A 331 1.31 14.56 5.85
C VAL A 331 0.94 13.36 6.72
N THR A 332 0.86 12.18 6.12
CA THR A 332 0.44 10.94 6.79
C THR A 332 1.60 10.03 7.16
N GLY A 333 2.75 10.20 6.50
CA GLY A 333 3.90 9.30 6.68
C GLY A 333 3.76 7.98 5.91
N ILE A 334 2.88 7.92 4.90
CA ILE A 334 2.78 6.75 4.00
C ILE A 334 3.85 6.88 2.93
N PRO A 335 4.75 5.88 2.80
CA PRO A 335 5.75 5.88 1.74
C PRO A 335 5.10 5.61 0.37
N LEU A 336 5.72 6.12 -0.70
CA LEU A 336 5.31 5.79 -2.07
C LEU A 336 5.68 4.33 -2.37
N PRO A 337 4.71 3.44 -2.71
CA PRO A 337 4.96 2.01 -2.91
C PRO A 337 6.11 1.75 -3.88
N LEU A 338 7.02 0.84 -3.54
CA LEU A 338 8.19 0.43 -4.36
C LEU A 338 9.24 1.51 -4.61
N VAL A 339 8.91 2.79 -4.47
CA VAL A 339 9.80 3.91 -4.82
C VAL A 339 10.46 4.51 -3.58
N SER A 340 9.71 4.70 -2.49
CA SER A 340 10.25 5.23 -1.24
C SER A 340 11.00 4.18 -0.43
N TYR A 341 11.97 4.62 0.37
CA TYR A 341 12.51 3.81 1.45
C TYR A 341 11.41 3.49 2.47
N GLY A 342 11.09 2.24 2.63
CA GLY A 342 9.93 1.84 3.44
C GLY A 342 10.04 0.48 4.12
N GLY A 343 11.24 -0.10 4.30
CA GLY A 343 11.48 -1.33 5.06
C GLY A 343 10.34 -2.37 4.95
N THR A 344 9.51 -2.47 5.98
CA THR A 344 8.37 -3.40 6.02
C THR A 344 7.36 -3.15 4.89
N ALA A 345 7.08 -1.88 4.54
CA ALA A 345 6.15 -1.55 3.46
C ALA A 345 6.62 -2.11 2.12
N MET A 346 7.93 -2.03 1.83
CA MET A 346 8.53 -2.61 0.61
C MET A 346 8.26 -4.11 0.51
N VAL A 347 8.49 -4.85 1.60
CA VAL A 347 8.30 -6.31 1.64
C VAL A 347 6.84 -6.67 1.39
N VAL A 348 5.92 -5.98 2.04
CA VAL A 348 4.50 -6.31 1.99
C VAL A 348 3.87 -5.87 0.66
N ASN A 349 4.29 -4.72 0.11
CA ASN A 349 3.88 -4.24 -1.21
C ASN A 349 4.37 -5.19 -2.33
N LEU A 350 5.60 -5.69 -2.25
CA LEU A 350 6.08 -6.71 -3.16
C LEU A 350 5.30 -8.02 -3.01
N GLY A 351 4.96 -8.42 -1.78
CA GLY A 351 4.14 -9.60 -1.52
C GLY A 351 2.76 -9.54 -2.17
N ILE A 352 2.02 -8.42 -1.99
CA ILE A 352 0.70 -8.28 -2.62
C ILE A 352 0.79 -8.23 -4.15
N LEU A 353 1.80 -7.56 -4.72
CA LEU A 353 2.01 -7.52 -6.17
C LEU A 353 2.36 -8.91 -6.74
N GLY A 354 3.13 -9.72 -6.01
CA GLY A 354 3.36 -11.12 -6.35
C GLY A 354 2.07 -11.94 -6.40
N LEU A 355 1.17 -11.71 -5.42
CA LEU A 355 -0.14 -12.36 -5.39
C LEU A 355 -1.04 -11.92 -6.54
N LEU A 356 -1.05 -10.63 -6.88
CA LEU A 356 -1.77 -10.09 -8.03
C LEU A 356 -1.26 -10.64 -9.36
N ALA A 357 0.05 -10.74 -9.52
CA ALA A 357 0.67 -11.36 -10.68
C ALA A 357 0.33 -12.86 -10.81
N ASN A 358 0.24 -13.58 -9.68
CA ASN A 358 -0.21 -14.97 -9.62
C ASN A 358 -1.68 -15.10 -10.10
N ILE A 359 -2.58 -14.25 -9.56
CA ILE A 359 -3.99 -14.24 -9.94
C ILE A 359 -4.14 -13.96 -11.44
N ALA A 360 -3.39 -12.98 -11.97
CA ALA A 360 -3.38 -12.65 -13.38
C ALA A 360 -2.90 -13.83 -14.24
N ALA A 361 -1.78 -14.48 -13.89
CA ALA A 361 -1.21 -15.58 -14.67
C ALA A 361 -2.15 -16.79 -14.79
N ASN A 362 -2.91 -17.08 -13.73
CA ASN A 362 -3.72 -18.28 -13.59
C ASN A 362 -5.24 -18.00 -13.70
N GLN A 363 -5.65 -16.74 -13.91
CA GLN A 363 -7.06 -16.29 -13.88
C GLN A 363 -7.76 -16.65 -12.55
N GLY A 364 -7.01 -16.63 -11.47
CA GLY A 364 -7.40 -17.04 -10.13
C GLY A 364 -6.21 -17.65 -9.42
N LEU A 365 -6.32 -17.88 -8.12
CA LEU A 365 -5.24 -18.48 -7.36
C LEU A 365 -4.96 -19.90 -7.86
N ARG A 366 -3.67 -20.23 -7.98
CA ARG A 366 -3.20 -21.53 -8.46
C ARG A 366 -3.83 -22.68 -7.66
N ARG A 367 -4.57 -23.56 -8.32
CA ARG A 367 -5.12 -24.76 -7.68
C ARG A 367 -4.12 -25.88 -7.76
N THR A 368 -3.70 -26.41 -6.62
CA THR A 368 -2.90 -27.64 -6.56
C THR A 368 -3.81 -28.83 -6.73
N GLY A 369 -3.66 -29.53 -7.85
CA GLY A 369 -4.39 -30.75 -8.16
C GLY A 369 -5.39 -30.57 -9.30
N LYS A 370 -5.32 -31.46 -10.26
CA LYS A 370 -6.36 -31.68 -11.28
C LYS A 370 -7.65 -32.08 -10.56
N LEU A 371 -8.53 -31.13 -10.26
CA LEU A 371 -9.94 -31.48 -10.11
C LEU A 371 -10.44 -31.81 -11.52
N SER A 372 -10.28 -33.05 -11.91
CA SER A 372 -11.11 -33.65 -12.97
C SER A 372 -12.55 -33.52 -12.48
N LEU A 373 -13.30 -32.55 -13.04
CA LEU A 373 -14.76 -32.61 -12.93
C LEU A 373 -15.18 -34.01 -13.37
N PRO A 374 -16.04 -34.71 -12.60
CA PRO A 374 -16.57 -35.97 -13.08
C PRO A 374 -17.26 -35.66 -14.40
N ARG A 375 -16.75 -36.24 -15.50
CA ARG A 375 -17.45 -36.28 -16.76
C ARG A 375 -18.83 -36.85 -16.45
N LYS A 376 -19.88 -36.04 -16.59
CA LYS A 376 -21.24 -36.60 -16.69
C LYS A 376 -21.18 -37.64 -17.78
N SER A 377 -21.24 -38.92 -17.39
CA SER A 377 -21.45 -40.01 -18.31
C SER A 377 -22.77 -39.74 -18.99
N ALA A 378 -22.69 -39.40 -20.27
CA ALA A 378 -23.84 -39.48 -21.15
C ALA A 378 -24.22 -40.97 -21.22
N SER A 379 -25.06 -41.41 -20.29
CA SER A 379 -25.75 -42.71 -20.48
C SER A 379 -26.70 -42.53 -21.62
N ALA A 380 -26.28 -43.04 -22.76
CA ALA A 380 -27.14 -43.34 -23.86
C ALA A 380 -28.29 -44.19 -23.36
N LYS A 381 -29.50 -43.74 -23.50
CA LYS A 381 -30.68 -44.58 -23.52
C LYS A 381 -30.91 -44.98 -24.97
N SER A 382 -30.51 -46.19 -25.28
CA SER A 382 -31.10 -46.98 -26.32
C SER A 382 -32.08 -47.93 -25.65
N SER A 383 -33.33 -47.77 -25.89
CA SER A 383 -34.37 -48.78 -26.10
C SER A 383 -35.74 -48.12 -26.09
#